data_9b43bb1dddc3a88e012b599825635530
#
_entry.id   9b43bb1dddc3a88e012b599825635530
#
_cell.length_a   1.000
_cell.length_b   1.000
_cell.length_c   1.000
_cell.angle_alpha   90.00
_cell.angle_beta   90.00
_cell.angle_gamma   90.00
#
_symmetry.space_group_name_H-M   'P 1'
#
loop_
_entity.id
_entity.type
_entity.pdbx_description
1 polymer ?
#
loop_
_entity_poly.entity_id
_entity_poly.type
_entity_poly.pdbx_seq_one_letter_code
_entity_poly.pdbx_strand_id
1 'polypeptide(L)'
;VITGGGPGIMEAGNKGAYKVGGTSLGLNIQLPNEQRANAYLTRGRGFHYFFTRRVILAASAQAYVFFPGGYGTLDEFFEIVTLIQTGKMQSTPIVCVGKEYWGGLVKWMEKTLRDTYKTIASKDLALFTIVDTADDAFEIISKSEERTFF
;
A
#
# COMPACT_ATOMS: atom_id res chain seq x y z
N VAL A 1 -8.78 8.69 -2.75
CA VAL A 1 -8.08 7.73 -1.89
C VAL A 1 -8.81 6.40 -1.94
N ILE A 2 -8.06 5.27 -2.00
CA ILE A 2 -8.59 3.90 -1.96
C ILE A 2 -7.96 3.20 -0.77
N THR A 3 -8.78 2.52 0.04
CA THR A 3 -8.34 1.72 1.19
C THR A 3 -9.14 0.42 1.28
N GLY A 4 -8.81 -0.44 2.25
CA GLY A 4 -9.66 -1.58 2.61
C GLY A 4 -11.00 -1.20 3.25
N GLY A 5 -11.25 0.09 3.51
CA GLY A 5 -12.51 0.59 4.07
C GLY A 5 -12.73 0.32 5.56
N GLY A 6 -11.77 -0.26 6.26
CA GLY A 6 -11.84 -0.57 7.69
C GLY A 6 -11.52 0.62 8.60
N PRO A 7 -11.40 0.37 9.92
CA PRO A 7 -11.09 1.39 10.92
C PRO A 7 -9.60 1.76 10.94
N GLY A 8 -9.22 2.68 11.84
CA GLY A 8 -7.84 3.06 12.10
C GLY A 8 -7.25 3.91 10.98
N ILE A 9 -6.08 3.51 10.46
CA ILE A 9 -5.37 4.30 9.43
C ILE A 9 -6.13 4.33 8.10
N MET A 10 -6.87 3.29 7.75
CA MET A 10 -7.74 3.27 6.57
C MET A 10 -8.83 4.33 6.69
N GLU A 11 -9.48 4.41 7.84
CA GLU A 11 -10.47 5.44 8.13
C GLU A 11 -9.85 6.84 8.10
N ALA A 12 -8.65 7.03 8.64
CA ALA A 12 -7.96 8.31 8.61
C ALA A 12 -7.72 8.80 7.17
N GLY A 13 -7.25 7.93 6.30
CA GLY A 13 -7.05 8.22 4.88
C GLY A 13 -8.38 8.55 4.16
N ASN A 14 -9.41 7.74 4.38
CA ASN A 14 -10.75 7.98 3.84
C ASN A 14 -11.34 9.31 4.34
N LYS A 15 -11.20 9.59 5.63
CA LYS A 15 -11.67 10.85 6.24
C LYS A 15 -10.99 12.07 5.65
N GLY A 16 -9.67 12.01 5.39
CA GLY A 16 -8.93 13.07 4.73
C GLY A 16 -9.52 13.40 3.35
N ALA A 17 -9.69 12.38 2.50
CA ALA A 17 -10.29 12.54 1.19
C ALA A 17 -11.74 13.07 1.24
N TYR A 18 -12.55 12.50 2.14
CA TYR A 18 -13.95 12.89 2.31
C TYR A 18 -14.11 14.38 2.72
N LYS A 19 -13.28 14.86 3.66
CA LYS A 19 -13.35 16.23 4.16
C LYS A 19 -13.08 17.32 3.11
N VAL A 20 -12.30 16.98 2.08
CA VAL A 20 -12.00 17.91 0.99
C VAL A 20 -12.88 17.69 -0.24
N GLY A 21 -13.96 16.91 -0.11
CA GLY A 21 -14.87 16.59 -1.22
C GLY A 21 -14.27 15.65 -2.28
N GLY A 22 -13.14 15.01 -1.98
CA GLY A 22 -12.48 14.06 -2.87
C GLY A 22 -13.13 12.68 -2.86
N THR A 23 -12.80 11.85 -3.86
CA THR A 23 -13.27 10.47 -3.93
C THR A 23 -12.62 9.62 -2.86
N SER A 24 -13.43 8.98 -2.01
CA SER A 24 -13.02 8.08 -0.94
C SER A 24 -13.62 6.70 -1.13
N LEU A 25 -12.79 5.73 -1.50
CA LEU A 25 -13.21 4.37 -1.85
C LEU A 25 -12.79 3.37 -0.77
N GLY A 26 -13.70 2.43 -0.47
CA GLY A 26 -13.43 1.28 0.39
C GLY A 26 -13.60 -0.03 -0.37
N LEU A 27 -12.54 -0.83 -0.50
CA LEU A 27 -12.57 -2.18 -1.08
C LEU A 27 -12.49 -3.20 0.06
N ASN A 28 -13.65 -3.51 0.63
CA ASN A 28 -13.72 -4.31 1.85
C ASN A 28 -13.67 -5.81 1.55
N ILE A 29 -13.05 -6.59 2.43
CA ILE A 29 -13.12 -8.06 2.40
C ILE A 29 -14.20 -8.53 3.37
N GLN A 30 -15.06 -9.42 2.93
CA GLN A 30 -16.05 -10.05 3.79
C GLN A 30 -15.34 -11.08 4.68
N LEU A 31 -15.24 -10.78 5.98
CA LEU A 31 -14.68 -11.67 6.97
C LEU A 31 -15.81 -12.25 7.84
N PRO A 32 -15.63 -13.46 8.40
CA PRO A 32 -16.62 -14.08 9.29
C PRO A 32 -16.95 -13.22 10.52
N ASN A 33 -15.98 -12.45 11.02
CA ASN A 33 -16.16 -11.46 12.08
C ASN A 33 -16.10 -10.07 11.42
N GLU A 34 -17.26 -9.51 11.20
CA GLU A 34 -17.52 -8.33 10.38
C GLU A 34 -16.70 -7.10 10.78
N GLN A 35 -15.78 -6.68 9.90
CA GLN A 35 -15.23 -5.34 9.92
C GLN A 35 -16.25 -4.38 9.28
N ARG A 36 -16.84 -3.50 10.08
CA ARG A 36 -17.74 -2.47 9.56
C ARG A 36 -16.95 -1.50 8.70
N ALA A 37 -17.51 -1.17 7.54
CA ALA A 37 -16.98 -0.11 6.69
C ALA A 37 -16.99 1.22 7.47
N ASN A 38 -15.93 2.02 7.34
CA ASN A 38 -15.86 3.32 7.98
C ASN A 38 -16.85 4.33 7.36
N ALA A 39 -17.21 5.37 8.13
CA ALA A 39 -18.25 6.32 7.76
C ALA A 39 -17.83 7.33 6.67
N TYR A 40 -16.56 7.34 6.24
CA TYR A 40 -16.02 8.34 5.33
C TYR A 40 -15.85 7.85 3.89
N LEU A 41 -16.54 6.78 3.53
CA LEU A 41 -16.54 6.27 2.17
C LEU A 41 -17.58 6.98 1.31
N THR A 42 -17.17 7.51 0.15
CA THR A 42 -18.09 7.98 -0.89
C THR A 42 -18.65 6.81 -1.70
N ARG A 43 -17.85 5.74 -1.85
CA ARG A 43 -18.25 4.47 -2.46
C ARG A 43 -17.54 3.31 -1.77
N GLY A 44 -18.23 2.20 -1.60
CA GLY A 44 -17.68 0.97 -1.03
C GLY A 44 -18.05 -0.25 -1.86
N ARG A 45 -17.18 -1.24 -1.89
CA ARG A 45 -17.45 -2.54 -2.48
C ARG A 45 -16.90 -3.66 -1.60
N GLY A 46 -17.76 -4.63 -1.29
CA GLY A 46 -17.37 -5.86 -0.61
C GLY A 46 -16.87 -6.92 -1.60
N PHE A 47 -15.83 -7.64 -1.21
CA PHE A 47 -15.26 -8.76 -1.95
C PHE A 47 -15.31 -10.02 -1.07
N HIS A 48 -15.62 -11.14 -1.67
CA HIS A 48 -15.61 -12.44 -1.00
C HIS A 48 -14.19 -13.06 -1.01
N TYR A 49 -13.45 -12.87 -2.11
CA TYR A 49 -12.12 -13.45 -2.28
C TYR A 49 -11.01 -12.38 -2.15
N PHE A 50 -9.95 -12.70 -1.40
CA PHE A 50 -8.79 -11.83 -1.24
C PHE A 50 -8.12 -11.48 -2.57
N PHE A 51 -7.94 -12.46 -3.46
CA PHE A 51 -7.23 -12.25 -4.72
C PHE A 51 -7.93 -11.24 -5.62
N THR A 52 -9.27 -11.27 -5.73
CA THR A 52 -10.01 -10.30 -6.56
C THR A 52 -9.92 -8.88 -6.00
N ARG A 53 -9.99 -8.74 -4.67
CA ARG A 53 -9.81 -7.44 -4.01
C ARG A 53 -8.42 -6.90 -4.26
N ARG A 54 -7.37 -7.71 -4.09
CA ARG A 54 -5.98 -7.29 -4.29
C ARG A 54 -5.71 -6.83 -5.71
N VAL A 55 -6.18 -7.57 -6.71
CA VAL A 55 -6.04 -7.16 -8.12
C VAL A 55 -6.64 -5.78 -8.36
N ILE A 56 -7.84 -5.52 -7.83
CA ILE A 56 -8.48 -4.21 -8.00
C ILE A 56 -7.73 -3.10 -7.24
N LEU A 57 -7.26 -3.36 -6.00
CA LEU A 57 -6.43 -2.40 -5.25
C LEU A 57 -5.17 -2.05 -6.02
N ALA A 58 -4.44 -3.06 -6.52
CA ALA A 58 -3.21 -2.87 -7.27
C ALA A 58 -3.46 -2.15 -8.60
N ALA A 59 -4.49 -2.54 -9.35
CA ALA A 59 -4.78 -1.96 -10.67
C ALA A 59 -5.23 -0.49 -10.60
N SER A 60 -5.92 -0.10 -9.52
CA SER A 60 -6.57 1.22 -9.45
C SER A 60 -5.69 2.34 -8.90
N ALA A 61 -4.52 2.03 -8.32
CA ALA A 61 -3.71 3.01 -7.61
C ALA A 61 -2.60 3.60 -8.49
N GLN A 62 -2.29 4.87 -8.28
CA GLN A 62 -1.17 5.59 -8.91
C GLN A 62 0.04 5.74 -7.97
N ALA A 63 -0.17 5.49 -6.68
CA ALA A 63 0.85 5.43 -5.65
C ALA A 63 0.35 4.56 -4.49
N TYR A 64 1.26 3.98 -3.74
CA TYR A 64 0.95 3.13 -2.60
C TYR A 64 1.60 3.69 -1.35
N VAL A 65 0.79 3.84 -0.29
CA VAL A 65 1.28 4.29 1.02
C VAL A 65 0.97 3.22 2.05
N PHE A 66 2.01 2.65 2.62
CA PHE A 66 1.93 1.60 3.63
C PHE A 66 2.28 2.15 5.02
N PHE A 67 1.35 2.04 5.94
CA PHE A 67 1.54 2.33 7.35
C PHE A 67 1.83 1.04 8.13
N PRO A 68 2.32 1.14 9.39
CA PRO A 68 2.45 -0.04 10.24
C PRO A 68 1.17 -0.87 10.30
N GLY A 69 1.29 -2.18 10.06
CA GLY A 69 0.13 -3.06 9.99
C GLY A 69 0.48 -4.53 10.23
N GLY A 70 -0.44 -5.43 9.98
CA GLY A 70 -0.26 -6.87 10.13
C GLY A 70 0.07 -7.59 8.82
N TYR A 71 -0.20 -8.89 8.80
CA TYR A 71 0.06 -9.75 7.63
C TYR A 71 -0.61 -9.27 6.35
N GLY A 72 -1.84 -8.72 6.43
CA GLY A 72 -2.52 -8.19 5.25
C GLY A 72 -1.80 -7.00 4.62
N THR A 73 -1.21 -6.12 5.44
CA THR A 73 -0.40 -5.00 4.96
C THR A 73 0.90 -5.47 4.32
N LEU A 74 1.58 -6.45 4.93
CA LEU A 74 2.81 -7.04 4.37
C LEU A 74 2.52 -7.82 3.09
N ASP A 75 1.41 -8.55 3.01
CA ASP A 75 0.96 -9.26 1.82
C ASP A 75 0.78 -8.30 0.64
N GLU A 76 0.05 -7.21 0.85
CA GLU A 76 -0.15 -6.16 -0.18
C GLU A 76 1.16 -5.45 -0.55
N PHE A 77 2.02 -5.15 0.43
CA PHE A 77 3.33 -4.54 0.19
C PHE A 77 4.20 -5.43 -0.70
N PHE A 78 4.37 -6.71 -0.35
CA PHE A 78 5.20 -7.62 -1.13
C PHE A 78 4.61 -7.95 -2.50
N GLU A 79 3.28 -7.98 -2.63
CA GLU A 79 2.65 -8.12 -3.95
C GLU A 79 3.03 -6.98 -4.87
N ILE A 80 2.88 -5.71 -4.43
CA ILE A 80 3.21 -4.53 -5.24
C ILE A 80 4.71 -4.47 -5.57
N VAL A 81 5.57 -4.70 -4.58
CA VAL A 81 7.03 -4.76 -4.79
C VAL A 81 7.38 -5.83 -5.83
N THR A 82 6.78 -7.01 -5.75
CA THR A 82 7.03 -8.12 -6.69
C THR A 82 6.54 -7.79 -8.10
N LEU A 83 5.37 -7.17 -8.23
CA LEU A 83 4.82 -6.78 -9.54
C LEU A 83 5.73 -5.76 -10.26
N ILE A 84 6.26 -4.78 -9.54
CA ILE A 84 7.19 -3.80 -10.09
C ILE A 84 8.56 -4.44 -10.36
N GLN A 85 9.10 -5.23 -9.42
CA GLN A 85 10.38 -5.93 -9.57
C GLN A 85 10.42 -6.80 -10.84
N THR A 86 9.33 -7.50 -11.10
CA THR A 86 9.22 -8.42 -12.23
C THR A 86 8.77 -7.76 -13.55
N GLY A 87 8.55 -6.44 -13.53
CA GLY A 87 8.08 -5.69 -14.70
C GLY A 87 6.64 -6.01 -15.12
N LYS A 88 5.84 -6.63 -14.22
CA LYS A 88 4.41 -6.88 -14.44
C LYS A 88 3.56 -5.63 -14.21
N MET A 89 4.11 -4.64 -13.52
CA MET A 89 3.50 -3.35 -13.29
C MET A 89 4.55 -2.25 -13.52
N GLN A 90 4.13 -1.14 -14.10
CA GLN A 90 4.98 0.05 -14.24
C GLN A 90 5.44 0.55 -12.88
N SER A 91 6.67 1.04 -12.81
CA SER A 91 7.20 1.66 -11.58
C SER A 91 6.29 2.78 -11.10
N THR A 92 5.91 2.71 -9.85
CA THR A 92 4.94 3.59 -9.20
C THR A 92 5.43 3.84 -7.79
N PRO A 93 5.26 5.03 -7.21
CA PRO A 93 5.74 5.30 -5.85
C PRO A 93 5.18 4.33 -4.83
N ILE A 94 6.08 3.66 -4.11
CA ILE A 94 5.76 2.88 -2.91
C ILE A 94 6.39 3.61 -1.73
N VAL A 95 5.58 4.12 -0.82
CA VAL A 95 6.02 4.87 0.36
C VAL A 95 5.60 4.13 1.62
N CYS A 96 6.56 3.81 2.46
CA CYS A 96 6.36 3.16 3.77
C CYS A 96 6.53 4.21 4.86
N VAL A 97 5.49 4.48 5.64
CA VAL A 97 5.52 5.48 6.72
C VAL A 97 5.86 4.81 8.05
N GLY A 98 6.87 5.34 8.76
CA GLY A 98 7.31 4.87 10.08
C GLY A 98 8.60 4.05 10.03
N LYS A 99 9.75 4.73 10.07
CA LYS A 99 11.10 4.11 10.05
C LYS A 99 11.30 3.08 11.14
N GLU A 100 10.74 3.31 12.33
CA GLU A 100 10.85 2.39 13.45
C GLU A 100 10.25 1.02 13.11
N TYR A 101 9.07 0.99 12.51
CA TYR A 101 8.39 -0.24 12.12
C TYR A 101 9.07 -0.93 10.92
N TRP A 102 9.30 -0.19 9.83
CA TRP A 102 9.81 -0.76 8.58
C TRP A 102 11.30 -1.07 8.62
N GLY A 103 12.07 -0.36 9.43
CA GLY A 103 13.53 -0.49 9.48
C GLY A 103 14.01 -1.90 9.86
N GLY A 104 13.30 -2.60 10.73
CA GLY A 104 13.59 -3.99 11.07
C GLY A 104 13.45 -4.95 9.89
N LEU A 105 12.36 -4.79 9.12
CA LEU A 105 12.10 -5.59 7.92
C LEU A 105 13.17 -5.33 6.84
N VAL A 106 13.52 -4.06 6.61
CA VAL A 106 14.55 -3.71 5.62
C VAL A 106 15.90 -4.30 5.98
N LYS A 107 16.34 -4.18 7.25
CA LYS A 107 17.58 -4.80 7.71
C LYS A 107 17.58 -6.32 7.51
N TRP A 108 16.44 -6.97 7.75
CA TRP A 108 16.30 -8.40 7.51
C TRP A 108 16.38 -8.72 6.00
N MET A 109 15.72 -7.97 5.14
CA MET A 109 15.80 -8.14 3.68
C MET A 109 17.23 -7.95 3.17
N GLU A 110 17.92 -6.91 3.65
CA GLU A 110 19.32 -6.65 3.30
C GLU A 110 20.22 -7.84 3.69
N LYS A 111 20.22 -8.17 4.97
CA LYS A 111 21.10 -9.22 5.51
C LYS A 111 20.75 -10.60 4.97
N THR A 112 19.46 -10.92 4.92
CA THR A 112 19.02 -12.30 4.63
C THR A 112 18.78 -12.49 3.13
N LEU A 113 17.90 -11.70 2.51
CA LEU A 113 17.53 -11.93 1.13
C LEU A 113 18.64 -11.50 0.15
N ARG A 114 19.25 -10.32 0.38
CA ARG A 114 20.29 -9.82 -0.51
C ARG A 114 21.65 -10.47 -0.26
N ASP A 115 22.16 -10.41 0.99
CA ASP A 115 23.55 -10.76 1.28
C ASP A 115 23.76 -12.26 1.48
N THR A 116 22.87 -12.93 2.20
CA THR A 116 23.02 -14.36 2.52
C THR A 116 22.49 -15.25 1.40
N TYR A 117 21.22 -15.13 1.06
CA TYR A 117 20.56 -16.02 0.11
C TYR A 117 20.61 -15.51 -1.34
N LYS A 118 20.94 -14.24 -1.56
CA LYS A 118 21.04 -13.61 -2.89
C LYS A 118 19.81 -13.79 -3.76
N THR A 119 18.62 -13.75 -3.12
CA THR A 119 17.31 -13.89 -3.77
C THR A 119 16.77 -12.58 -4.31
N ILE A 120 17.34 -11.45 -3.88
CA ILE A 120 17.07 -10.11 -4.41
C ILE A 120 18.36 -9.36 -4.69
N ALA A 121 18.31 -8.37 -5.58
CA ALA A 121 19.43 -7.49 -5.90
C ALA A 121 19.38 -6.19 -5.08
N SER A 122 20.49 -5.45 -5.00
CA SER A 122 20.52 -4.14 -4.30
C SER A 122 19.52 -3.14 -4.87
N LYS A 123 19.28 -3.16 -6.20
CA LYS A 123 18.30 -2.30 -6.85
C LYS A 123 16.86 -2.55 -6.39
N ASP A 124 16.55 -3.78 -5.94
CA ASP A 124 15.21 -4.15 -5.50
C ASP A 124 14.83 -3.50 -4.17
N LEU A 125 15.82 -3.15 -3.36
CA LEU A 125 15.63 -2.38 -2.12
C LEU A 125 15.33 -0.89 -2.37
N ALA A 126 15.58 -0.40 -3.58
CA ALA A 126 15.24 0.96 -3.99
C ALA A 126 13.83 1.09 -4.60
N LEU A 127 13.06 0.00 -4.67
CA LEU A 127 11.69 0.02 -5.19
C LEU A 127 10.70 0.74 -4.28
N PHE A 128 11.05 0.99 -3.03
CA PHE A 128 10.20 1.69 -2.07
C PHE A 128 11.03 2.69 -1.24
N THR A 129 10.36 3.70 -0.72
CA THR A 129 10.97 4.74 0.13
C THR A 129 10.36 4.68 1.52
N ILE A 130 11.18 4.84 2.56
CA ILE A 130 10.71 4.91 3.95
C ILE A 130 10.78 6.35 4.45
N VAL A 131 9.69 6.84 4.98
CA VAL A 131 9.54 8.18 5.58
C VAL A 131 8.95 8.07 6.99
N ASP A 132 8.93 9.16 7.73
CA ASP A 132 8.34 9.16 9.07
C ASP A 132 6.94 9.79 9.14
N THR A 133 6.61 10.68 8.20
CA THR A 133 5.36 11.43 8.24
C THR A 133 4.50 11.26 7.01
N ALA A 134 3.22 11.56 7.14
CA ALA A 134 2.29 11.59 6.00
C ALA A 134 2.62 12.74 5.04
N ASP A 135 3.17 13.84 5.55
CA ASP A 135 3.57 14.99 4.73
C ASP A 135 4.76 14.64 3.84
N ASP A 136 5.77 13.91 4.36
CA ASP A 136 6.89 13.40 3.54
C ASP A 136 6.38 12.45 2.45
N ALA A 137 5.42 11.58 2.78
CA ALA A 137 4.81 10.68 1.81
C ALA A 137 4.06 11.46 0.71
N PHE A 138 3.30 12.49 1.10
CA PHE A 138 2.59 13.35 0.17
C PHE A 138 3.55 14.10 -0.77
N GLU A 139 4.67 14.60 -0.24
CA GLU A 139 5.68 15.28 -1.06
C GLU A 139 6.24 14.38 -2.17
N ILE A 140 6.47 13.09 -1.89
CA ILE A 140 6.94 12.12 -2.89
C ILE A 140 5.84 11.87 -3.94
N ILE A 141 4.61 11.62 -3.48
CA ILE A 141 3.49 11.25 -4.36
C ILE A 141 3.08 12.41 -5.27
N SER A 142 3.04 13.64 -4.73
CA SER A 142 2.61 14.83 -5.49
C SER A 142 3.53 15.18 -6.66
N LYS A 143 4.77 14.69 -6.65
CA LYS A 143 5.77 14.89 -7.71
C LYS A 143 5.86 13.73 -8.69
N SER A 144 5.12 12.64 -8.46
CA SER A 144 5.16 11.45 -9.30
C SER A 144 4.33 11.62 -10.58
N GLU A 145 4.78 10.99 -11.64
CA GLU A 145 4.02 10.87 -12.88
C GLU A 145 2.95 9.78 -12.76
N GLU A 146 1.83 9.98 -13.47
CA GLU A 146 0.77 8.98 -13.52
C GLU A 146 1.22 7.73 -14.29
N ARG A 147 0.88 6.57 -13.75
CA ARG A 147 1.09 5.28 -14.41
C ARG A 147 0.17 5.15 -15.61
N THR A 148 0.70 4.72 -16.76
CA THR A 148 -0.04 4.57 -18.00
C THR A 148 -0.44 3.13 -18.32
N PHE A 149 0.20 2.13 -17.69
CA PHE A 149 -0.17 0.72 -17.82
C PHE A 149 0.01 -0.05 -16.50
N PHE A 150 -0.70 -1.14 -16.40
CA PHE A 150 -0.62 -2.09 -15.29
C PHE A 150 0.32 -3.24 -15.63
#